data_eaf269047c31415a89d0ea0c2e20eb02
#
_entry.id   eaf269047c31415a89d0ea0c2e20eb02
#
_cell.length_a   1.000
_cell.length_b   1.000
_cell.length_c   1.000
_cell.angle_alpha   90.00
_cell.angle_beta   90.00
_cell.angle_gamma   90.00
#
_symmetry.space_group_name_H-M   'P 1'
#
loop_
_entity.id
_entity.type
_entity.pdbx_description
1 polymer ?
#
loop_
_entity_poly.entity_id
_entity_poly.type
_entity_poly.pdbx_seq_one_letter_code
_entity_poly.pdbx_strand_id
1 'polypeptide(L)'
;MFALCLAMAGTGAFASDGAHNFPPFLLLKLDGAYVKWGDPVLGTGATVRYAFIAKDMRFSGARNCEAMTSLDAPLQAFGIQPAQLRAETAAAFALWERAANIKFQAVEDIARADILVGGQISPRGRAFANVSYRTADSATTRRIDKSLICINQTQPWKVGFGGDPNAYDLRYTIAHEIGHAIGLNHPGPSGQLMGFKYSEGFRTLQAGDLDGAVSLYGRRDSTTTATIPQRSTSQPAELGLR
;
A
#
# COMPACT_ATOMS: atom_id res chain seq x y z
N MET A 1 -54.34 40.21 -37.44
CA MET A 1 -52.87 40.31 -37.51
C MET A 1 -52.29 39.30 -36.49
N PHE A 2 -51.78 38.19 -36.98
CA PHE A 2 -51.22 37.13 -36.14
C PHE A 2 -49.68 37.36 -36.04
N ALA A 3 -49.17 37.47 -34.82
CA ALA A 3 -47.74 37.52 -34.56
C ALA A 3 -47.23 36.12 -34.19
N LEU A 4 -46.31 35.61 -34.99
CA LEU A 4 -45.69 34.29 -34.84
C LEU A 4 -44.48 34.44 -33.87
N CYS A 5 -44.55 33.83 -32.65
CA CYS A 5 -43.42 33.72 -31.76
C CYS A 5 -42.61 32.51 -32.14
N LEU A 6 -41.39 32.75 -32.64
CA LEU A 6 -40.38 31.73 -32.93
C LEU A 6 -39.60 31.38 -31.64
N ALA A 7 -39.80 30.18 -31.10
CA ALA A 7 -39.04 29.70 -29.96
C ALA A 7 -37.63 29.22 -30.42
N MET A 8 -36.64 29.98 -30.03
CA MET A 8 -35.23 29.54 -30.17
C MET A 8 -34.93 28.49 -29.09
N ALA A 9 -34.76 27.24 -29.50
CA ALA A 9 -34.19 26.19 -28.67
C ALA A 9 -32.69 26.41 -28.52
N GLY A 10 -32.29 26.97 -27.39
CA GLY A 10 -30.89 27.06 -27.02
C GLY A 10 -30.41 25.68 -26.62
N THR A 11 -29.56 25.04 -27.44
CA THR A 11 -28.76 23.87 -27.06
C THR A 11 -27.69 24.34 -26.11
N GLY A 12 -27.93 24.24 -24.81
CA GLY A 12 -26.89 24.40 -23.79
C GLY A 12 -25.88 23.29 -23.93
N ALA A 13 -24.70 23.60 -24.49
CA ALA A 13 -23.56 22.73 -24.39
C ALA A 13 -23.18 22.65 -22.90
N PHE A 14 -23.38 21.49 -22.29
CA PHE A 14 -22.78 21.18 -21.01
C PHE A 14 -21.28 21.20 -21.22
N ALA A 15 -20.61 22.23 -20.71
CA ALA A 15 -19.18 22.26 -20.59
C ALA A 15 -18.80 21.02 -19.76
N SER A 16 -18.09 20.08 -20.35
CA SER A 16 -17.44 19.00 -19.62
C SER A 16 -16.48 19.66 -18.64
N ASP A 17 -16.77 19.55 -17.35
CA ASP A 17 -15.82 19.87 -16.29
C ASP A 17 -14.50 19.23 -16.66
N GLY A 18 -13.45 20.08 -16.76
CA GLY A 18 -12.13 19.64 -17.16
C GLY A 18 -11.69 18.48 -16.27
N ALA A 19 -11.64 17.29 -16.85
CA ALA A 19 -11.05 16.13 -16.18
C ALA A 19 -9.63 16.53 -15.83
N HIS A 20 -9.38 16.81 -14.55
CA HIS A 20 -8.04 16.99 -14.04
C HIS A 20 -7.27 15.72 -14.35
N ASN A 21 -6.37 15.79 -15.34
CA ASN A 21 -5.62 14.66 -15.83
C ASN A 21 -4.49 14.37 -14.83
N PHE A 22 -4.84 13.72 -13.71
CA PHE A 22 -3.86 13.27 -12.73
C PHE A 22 -3.01 12.15 -13.34
N PRO A 23 -1.70 12.09 -13.02
CA PRO A 23 -0.87 10.98 -13.46
C PRO A 23 -1.41 9.65 -12.90
N PRO A 24 -1.21 8.52 -13.62
CA PRO A 24 -1.69 7.21 -13.15
C PRO A 24 -1.07 6.80 -11.82
N PHE A 25 0.15 7.21 -11.53
CA PHE A 25 0.82 7.06 -10.23
C PHE A 25 1.79 8.21 -9.99
N LEU A 26 2.24 8.36 -8.75
CA LEU A 26 3.27 9.32 -8.38
C LEU A 26 4.28 8.64 -7.43
N LEU A 27 5.56 8.72 -7.75
CA LEU A 27 6.62 8.26 -6.87
C LEU A 27 6.91 9.31 -5.79
N LEU A 28 7.19 8.84 -4.58
CA LEU A 28 7.57 9.70 -3.46
C LEU A 28 8.96 10.28 -3.70
N LYS A 29 9.05 11.62 -3.62
CA LYS A 29 10.32 12.35 -3.59
C LYS A 29 10.54 12.97 -2.23
N LEU A 30 11.72 12.76 -1.69
CA LEU A 30 12.22 13.43 -0.49
C LEU A 30 13.51 14.17 -0.85
N ASP A 31 13.57 15.45 -0.57
CA ASP A 31 14.68 16.34 -0.93
C ASP A 31 15.14 16.16 -2.40
N GLY A 32 14.16 16.12 -3.31
CA GLY A 32 14.39 16.05 -4.76
C GLY A 32 14.70 14.67 -5.33
N ALA A 33 14.99 13.66 -4.51
CA ALA A 33 15.28 12.30 -4.95
C ALA A 33 14.10 11.34 -4.71
N TYR A 34 13.92 10.37 -5.60
CA TYR A 34 13.01 9.24 -5.36
C TYR A 34 13.53 8.38 -4.20
N VAL A 35 12.62 7.71 -3.50
CA VAL A 35 12.99 6.82 -2.40
C VAL A 35 12.40 5.43 -2.61
N LYS A 36 13.18 4.37 -2.30
CA LYS A 36 12.74 2.98 -2.36
C LYS A 36 13.58 2.08 -1.44
N TRP A 37 13.09 0.91 -1.13
CA TRP A 37 13.85 -0.14 -0.42
C TRP A 37 14.83 -0.86 -1.34
N GLY A 38 15.83 -1.49 -0.75
CA GLY A 38 16.86 -2.26 -1.47
C GLY A 38 17.83 -1.35 -2.22
N ASP A 39 18.35 -1.81 -3.34
CA ASP A 39 19.27 -1.00 -4.15
C ASP A 39 18.56 0.24 -4.70
N PRO A 40 19.22 1.42 -4.67
CA PRO A 40 18.62 2.67 -5.11
C PRO A 40 18.59 2.78 -6.64
N VAL A 41 18.15 1.72 -7.31
CA VAL A 41 17.94 1.60 -8.75
C VAL A 41 16.49 1.23 -9.00
N LEU A 42 15.75 2.05 -9.75
CA LEU A 42 14.36 1.78 -10.10
C LEU A 42 14.24 0.45 -10.86
N GLY A 43 13.16 -0.28 -10.60
CA GLY A 43 12.91 -1.58 -11.21
C GLY A 43 13.65 -2.75 -10.55
N THR A 44 14.42 -2.53 -9.48
CA THR A 44 15.09 -3.61 -8.74
C THR A 44 14.31 -4.02 -7.50
N GLY A 45 14.24 -5.35 -7.25
CA GLY A 45 13.47 -5.91 -6.14
C GLY A 45 14.03 -5.58 -4.75
N ALA A 46 13.22 -5.84 -3.72
CA ALA A 46 13.62 -5.66 -2.33
C ALA A 46 12.96 -6.70 -1.41
N THR A 47 13.60 -6.97 -0.27
CA THR A 47 12.98 -7.65 0.87
C THR A 47 12.98 -6.70 2.06
N VAL A 48 11.82 -6.55 2.69
CA VAL A 48 11.54 -5.55 3.74
C VAL A 48 10.95 -6.26 4.94
N ARG A 49 11.48 -6.01 6.12
CA ARG A 49 10.99 -6.60 7.36
C ARG A 49 10.07 -5.62 8.07
N TYR A 50 9.00 -6.10 8.65
CA TYR A 50 8.10 -5.26 9.42
C TYR A 50 7.80 -5.85 10.80
N ALA A 51 7.56 -4.98 11.77
CA ALA A 51 7.17 -5.34 13.12
C ALA A 51 6.10 -4.40 13.66
N PHE A 52 5.40 -4.87 14.69
CA PHE A 52 4.43 -4.06 15.42
C PHE A 52 5.07 -3.44 16.66
N ILE A 53 4.70 -2.19 16.94
CA ILE A 53 5.03 -1.52 18.19
C ILE A 53 4.24 -2.20 19.32
N ALA A 54 4.95 -2.70 20.32
CA ALA A 54 4.36 -3.36 21.49
C ALA A 54 4.30 -2.47 22.76
N LYS A 55 5.10 -1.39 22.79
CA LYS A 55 5.20 -0.43 23.91
C LYS A 55 5.49 0.95 23.37
N ASP A 56 5.31 1.97 24.21
CA ASP A 56 5.57 3.35 23.83
C ASP A 56 7.01 3.55 23.37
N MET A 57 7.14 4.20 22.20
CA MET A 57 8.41 4.53 21.57
C MET A 57 8.39 5.95 21.02
N ARG A 58 9.56 6.57 20.99
CA ARG A 58 9.76 7.89 20.38
C ARG A 58 10.75 7.81 19.23
N PHE A 59 10.44 8.56 18.16
CA PHE A 59 11.23 8.61 16.93
C PHE A 59 11.53 10.08 16.61
N SER A 60 12.73 10.51 16.97
CA SER A 60 13.17 11.89 16.73
C SER A 60 13.14 12.21 15.22
N GLY A 61 12.58 13.37 14.87
CA GLY A 61 12.45 13.81 13.48
C GLY A 61 11.28 13.21 12.69
N ALA A 62 10.54 12.25 13.24
CA ALA A 62 9.33 11.72 12.62
C ALA A 62 8.16 12.69 12.85
N ARG A 63 7.69 13.37 11.79
CA ARG A 63 6.75 14.49 11.91
C ARG A 63 5.39 14.11 12.55
N ASN A 64 4.78 13.00 12.11
CA ASN A 64 3.44 12.59 12.55
C ASN A 64 3.46 11.31 13.39
N CYS A 65 4.56 10.58 13.36
CA CYS A 65 4.78 9.33 14.07
C CYS A 65 5.87 9.48 15.14
N GLU A 66 6.09 10.70 15.69
CA GLU A 66 7.15 10.99 16.66
C GLU A 66 7.03 10.16 17.94
N ALA A 67 5.81 9.86 18.35
CA ALA A 67 5.52 9.02 19.50
C ALA A 67 4.48 7.97 19.10
N MET A 68 4.85 6.71 19.20
CA MET A 68 4.01 5.57 18.80
C MET A 68 3.83 4.60 19.98
N THR A 69 2.70 3.90 19.96
CA THR A 69 2.31 2.91 20.96
C THR A 69 1.71 1.67 20.29
N SER A 70 1.38 0.65 21.11
CA SER A 70 0.66 -0.53 20.62
C SER A 70 -0.75 -0.17 20.13
N LEU A 71 -1.20 -0.84 19.07
CA LEU A 71 -2.58 -0.78 18.57
C LEU A 71 -3.49 -1.85 19.21
N ASP A 72 -2.93 -2.82 19.91
CA ASP A 72 -3.68 -4.00 20.36
C ASP A 72 -4.88 -3.67 21.25
N ALA A 73 -4.67 -2.89 22.30
CA ALA A 73 -5.76 -2.50 23.20
C ALA A 73 -6.69 -1.44 22.59
N PRO A 74 -6.20 -0.37 21.94
CA PRO A 74 -7.09 0.64 21.34
C PRO A 74 -8.05 0.09 20.29
N LEU A 75 -7.60 -0.82 19.42
CA LEU A 75 -8.46 -1.36 18.36
C LEU A 75 -9.50 -2.35 18.88
N GLN A 76 -9.31 -2.94 20.06
CA GLN A 76 -10.33 -3.77 20.71
C GLN A 76 -11.60 -2.97 21.07
N ALA A 77 -11.49 -1.67 21.33
CA ALA A 77 -12.64 -0.80 21.51
C ALA A 77 -13.56 -0.74 20.29
N PHE A 78 -13.05 -1.06 19.10
CA PHE A 78 -13.79 -1.18 17.85
C PHE A 78 -14.08 -2.64 17.45
N GLY A 79 -13.89 -3.60 18.38
CA GLY A 79 -14.11 -5.03 18.13
C GLY A 79 -13.00 -5.72 17.35
N ILE A 80 -11.89 -5.04 17.05
CA ILE A 80 -10.78 -5.58 16.26
C ILE A 80 -9.76 -6.22 17.21
N GLN A 81 -9.72 -7.55 17.23
CA GLN A 81 -8.80 -8.32 18.06
C GLN A 81 -7.36 -8.25 17.53
N PRO A 82 -6.32 -8.41 18.38
CA PRO A 82 -4.92 -8.38 17.95
C PRO A 82 -4.60 -9.33 16.81
N ALA A 83 -5.15 -10.55 16.82
CA ALA A 83 -4.96 -11.50 15.72
C ALA A 83 -5.56 -10.99 14.40
N GLN A 84 -6.70 -10.30 14.46
CA GLN A 84 -7.34 -9.70 13.29
C GLN A 84 -6.53 -8.51 12.76
N LEU A 85 -6.00 -7.64 13.63
CA LEU A 85 -5.07 -6.59 13.25
C LEU A 85 -3.86 -7.17 12.49
N ARG A 86 -3.24 -8.25 13.02
CA ARG A 86 -2.10 -8.91 12.36
C ARG A 86 -2.51 -9.46 10.98
N ALA A 87 -3.67 -10.11 10.88
CA ALA A 87 -4.18 -10.68 9.63
C ALA A 87 -4.48 -9.60 8.57
N GLU A 88 -5.14 -8.50 8.97
CA GLU A 88 -5.45 -7.39 8.06
C GLU A 88 -4.18 -6.68 7.58
N THR A 89 -3.20 -6.49 8.47
CA THR A 89 -1.89 -5.92 8.11
C THR A 89 -1.11 -6.82 7.17
N ALA A 90 -1.05 -8.12 7.43
CA ALA A 90 -0.39 -9.08 6.54
C ALA A 90 -1.07 -9.12 5.16
N ALA A 91 -2.40 -9.09 5.12
CA ALA A 91 -3.16 -9.01 3.87
C ALA A 91 -2.90 -7.71 3.10
N ALA A 92 -2.69 -6.58 3.79
CA ALA A 92 -2.31 -5.30 3.18
C ALA A 92 -0.91 -5.37 2.55
N PHE A 93 0.08 -5.91 3.23
CA PHE A 93 1.43 -6.15 2.66
C PHE A 93 1.37 -7.08 1.46
N ALA A 94 0.57 -8.15 1.53
CA ALA A 94 0.42 -9.11 0.45
C ALA A 94 -0.20 -8.51 -0.84
N LEU A 95 -0.93 -7.39 -0.78
CA LEU A 95 -1.37 -6.67 -1.98
C LEU A 95 -0.17 -6.19 -2.79
N TRP A 96 0.79 -5.55 -2.13
CA TRP A 96 2.00 -5.01 -2.75
C TRP A 96 2.97 -6.10 -3.20
N GLU A 97 3.09 -7.20 -2.45
CA GLU A 97 3.89 -8.37 -2.87
C GLU A 97 3.39 -8.99 -4.17
N ARG A 98 2.07 -9.00 -4.38
CA ARG A 98 1.49 -9.49 -5.64
C ARG A 98 1.72 -8.54 -6.80
N ALA A 99 1.88 -7.25 -6.54
CA ALA A 99 2.01 -6.20 -7.55
C ALA A 99 3.41 -6.15 -8.18
N ALA A 100 4.46 -6.31 -7.39
CA ALA A 100 5.83 -6.06 -7.83
C ALA A 100 6.83 -7.01 -7.13
N ASN A 101 8.10 -6.93 -7.55
CA ASN A 101 9.19 -7.73 -6.97
C ASN A 101 9.65 -7.14 -5.60
N ILE A 102 8.72 -7.02 -4.66
CA ILE A 102 8.98 -6.67 -3.27
C ILE A 102 8.44 -7.79 -2.37
N LYS A 103 9.17 -8.15 -1.32
CA LYS A 103 8.77 -9.16 -0.34
C LYS A 103 8.74 -8.55 1.05
N PHE A 104 7.77 -8.98 1.87
CA PHE A 104 7.65 -8.54 3.25
C PHE A 104 7.76 -9.71 4.21
N GLN A 105 8.48 -9.51 5.30
CA GLN A 105 8.70 -10.51 6.34
C GLN A 105 8.33 -9.91 7.69
N ALA A 106 7.34 -10.50 8.35
CA ALA A 106 7.04 -10.16 9.73
C ALA A 106 8.21 -10.62 10.63
N VAL A 107 8.65 -9.76 11.54
CA VAL A 107 9.65 -10.07 12.55
C VAL A 107 9.14 -9.62 13.92
N GLU A 108 9.56 -10.31 14.99
CA GLU A 108 9.20 -9.93 16.36
C GLU A 108 10.15 -8.86 16.90
N ASP A 109 11.42 -8.96 16.55
CA ASP A 109 12.44 -8.01 16.99
C ASP A 109 12.33 -6.70 16.20
N ILE A 110 11.85 -5.65 16.86
CA ILE A 110 11.69 -4.31 16.29
C ILE A 110 13.01 -3.68 15.85
N ALA A 111 14.14 -4.07 16.44
CA ALA A 111 15.45 -3.58 16.04
C ALA A 111 15.85 -4.07 14.64
N ARG A 112 15.30 -5.21 14.21
CA ARG A 112 15.52 -5.80 12.89
C ARG A 112 14.49 -5.37 11.84
N ALA A 113 13.43 -4.67 12.26
CA ALA A 113 12.38 -4.24 11.35
C ALA A 113 12.79 -3.00 10.57
N ASP A 114 12.44 -2.99 9.30
CA ASP A 114 12.60 -1.88 8.36
C ASP A 114 11.36 -0.95 8.41
N ILE A 115 10.15 -1.54 8.57
CA ILE A 115 8.89 -0.83 8.77
C ILE A 115 8.35 -1.15 10.17
N LEU A 116 7.95 -0.11 10.92
CA LEU A 116 7.26 -0.27 12.19
C LEU A 116 5.80 0.18 12.07
N VAL A 117 4.89 -0.65 12.58
CA VAL A 117 3.43 -0.37 12.58
C VAL A 117 2.96 -0.18 14.02
N GLY A 118 2.26 0.93 14.28
CA GLY A 118 1.76 1.24 15.63
C GLY A 118 0.70 2.33 15.64
N GLY A 119 0.23 2.67 16.84
CA GLY A 119 -0.71 3.76 17.09
C GLY A 119 0.01 5.07 17.36
N GLN A 120 -0.62 6.19 17.06
CA GLN A 120 -0.13 7.52 17.43
C GLN A 120 -0.42 7.79 18.89
N ILE A 121 0.57 8.19 19.70
CA ILE A 121 0.32 8.68 21.07
C ILE A 121 -0.35 10.06 21.04
N SER A 122 0.02 10.91 20.07
CA SER A 122 -0.64 12.20 19.82
C SER A 122 -1.42 12.12 18.49
N PRO A 123 -2.70 11.71 18.53
CA PRO A 123 -3.46 11.40 17.33
C PRO A 123 -3.66 12.61 16.41
N ARG A 124 -3.38 12.43 15.12
CA ARG A 124 -3.61 13.40 14.05
C ARG A 124 -4.07 12.69 12.78
N GLY A 125 -4.97 13.33 12.03
CA GLY A 125 -5.48 12.76 10.78
C GLY A 125 -6.06 11.36 10.98
N ARG A 126 -5.89 10.49 9.99
CA ARG A 126 -6.35 9.09 10.03
C ARG A 126 -5.18 8.13 10.28
N ALA A 127 -4.17 8.23 9.44
CA ALA A 127 -2.93 7.48 9.52
C ALA A 127 -1.83 8.25 8.79
N PHE A 128 -0.58 7.88 9.00
CA PHE A 128 0.57 8.42 8.28
C PHE A 128 1.65 7.37 8.10
N ALA A 129 2.35 7.44 6.97
CA ALA A 129 3.67 6.84 6.82
C ALA A 129 4.74 7.92 6.92
N ASN A 130 5.71 7.72 7.82
CA ASN A 130 6.89 8.58 7.93
C ASN A 130 8.09 7.82 7.38
N VAL A 131 8.72 8.37 6.34
CA VAL A 131 9.80 7.71 5.61
C VAL A 131 11.11 8.47 5.79
N SER A 132 12.15 7.77 6.23
CA SER A 132 13.52 8.28 6.25
C SER A 132 14.39 7.54 5.23
N TYR A 133 15.45 8.17 4.76
CA TYR A 133 16.32 7.64 3.71
C TYR A 133 17.80 7.88 4.02
N ARG A 134 18.68 7.13 3.35
CA ARG A 134 20.13 7.28 3.46
C ARG A 134 20.63 8.42 2.56
N THR A 135 21.32 9.38 3.15
CA THR A 135 21.82 10.57 2.45
C THR A 135 23.04 10.28 1.56
N ALA A 136 23.74 9.17 1.79
CA ALA A 136 24.95 8.78 1.05
C ALA A 136 24.66 8.14 -0.33
N ASP A 137 23.40 7.87 -0.66
CA ASP A 137 23.03 7.24 -1.92
C ASP A 137 22.98 8.25 -3.08
N SER A 138 22.75 7.74 -4.31
CA SER A 138 22.64 8.50 -5.55
C SER A 138 21.78 9.75 -5.42
N ALA A 139 22.12 10.80 -6.16
CA ALA A 139 21.37 12.06 -6.18
C ALA A 139 19.94 11.92 -6.72
N THR A 140 19.64 10.89 -7.54
CA THR A 140 18.32 10.72 -8.20
C THR A 140 17.40 9.75 -7.49
N THR A 141 17.95 8.73 -6.84
CA THR A 141 17.21 7.71 -6.07
C THR A 141 17.98 7.38 -4.82
N ARG A 142 17.30 7.30 -3.68
CA ARG A 142 17.89 7.01 -2.37
C ARG A 142 17.23 5.80 -1.74
N ARG A 143 18.01 5.07 -0.96
CA ARG A 143 17.51 3.92 -0.19
C ARG A 143 16.73 4.40 1.02
N ILE A 144 15.51 3.87 1.18
CA ILE A 144 14.76 4.05 2.42
C ILE A 144 15.54 3.36 3.54
N ASP A 145 15.67 4.03 4.67
CA ASP A 145 16.37 3.53 5.85
C ASP A 145 15.39 3.00 6.91
N LYS A 146 14.29 3.72 7.13
CA LYS A 146 13.23 3.35 8.06
C LYS A 146 11.90 3.92 7.59
N SER A 147 10.81 3.17 7.79
CA SER A 147 9.46 3.71 7.68
C SER A 147 8.65 3.44 8.94
N LEU A 148 7.81 4.40 9.32
CA LEU A 148 6.89 4.29 10.44
C LEU A 148 5.48 4.44 9.89
N ILE A 149 4.62 3.45 10.11
CA ILE A 149 3.19 3.52 9.82
C ILE A 149 2.46 3.70 11.14
N CYS A 150 1.88 4.89 11.34
CA CYS A 150 1.21 5.23 12.59
C CYS A 150 -0.27 5.54 12.36
N ILE A 151 -1.12 4.76 13.01
CA ILE A 151 -2.57 4.79 12.91
C ILE A 151 -3.13 5.67 14.03
N ASN A 152 -4.09 6.54 13.69
CA ASN A 152 -4.83 7.28 14.70
C ASN A 152 -5.81 6.33 15.41
N GLN A 153 -5.47 5.95 16.62
CA GLN A 153 -6.23 4.99 17.43
C GLN A 153 -7.57 5.54 17.97
N THR A 154 -7.85 6.84 17.81
CA THR A 154 -9.11 7.45 18.25
C THR A 154 -10.15 7.57 17.13
N GLN A 155 -9.77 7.28 15.88
CA GLN A 155 -10.72 7.19 14.76
C GLN A 155 -11.50 5.87 14.85
N PRO A 156 -12.77 5.85 14.42
CA PRO A 156 -13.52 4.59 14.33
C PRO A 156 -12.95 3.69 13.23
N TRP A 157 -12.62 2.46 13.60
CA TRP A 157 -12.05 1.47 12.71
C TRP A 157 -13.01 0.30 12.49
N LYS A 158 -12.98 -0.28 11.29
CA LYS A 158 -13.71 -1.50 10.95
C LYS A 158 -12.86 -2.43 10.08
N VAL A 159 -13.32 -3.66 9.91
CA VAL A 159 -12.76 -4.62 8.97
C VAL A 159 -13.80 -4.93 7.90
N GLY A 160 -13.46 -4.65 6.66
CA GLY A 160 -14.36 -4.77 5.52
C GLY A 160 -15.06 -3.46 5.18
N PHE A 161 -15.69 -3.45 4.00
CA PHE A 161 -16.53 -2.35 3.54
C PHE A 161 -17.97 -2.53 4.00
N GLY A 162 -18.71 -1.46 4.07
CA GLY A 162 -20.06 -1.45 4.59
C GLY A 162 -20.13 -1.17 6.11
N GLY A 163 -21.31 -1.30 6.70
CA GLY A 163 -21.57 -0.97 8.11
C GLY A 163 -21.53 0.52 8.38
N ASP A 164 -20.85 0.94 9.46
CA ASP A 164 -20.77 2.35 9.84
C ASP A 164 -20.02 3.18 8.78
N PRO A 165 -20.67 4.16 8.12
CA PRO A 165 -20.03 5.00 7.11
C PRO A 165 -18.98 5.95 7.69
N ASN A 166 -18.95 6.16 9.01
CA ASN A 166 -17.95 7.00 9.67
C ASN A 166 -16.70 6.21 10.08
N ALA A 167 -16.75 4.88 10.02
CA ALA A 167 -15.61 4.02 10.33
C ALA A 167 -14.78 3.74 9.06
N TYR A 168 -13.48 3.63 9.25
CA TYR A 168 -12.51 3.38 8.17
C TYR A 168 -12.08 1.91 8.14
N ASP A 169 -12.00 1.33 6.94
CA ASP A 169 -11.46 -0.03 6.78
C ASP A 169 -9.96 -0.06 7.09
N LEU A 170 -9.61 -0.91 8.05
CA LEU A 170 -8.24 -1.01 8.55
C LEU A 170 -7.26 -1.47 7.46
N ARG A 171 -7.62 -2.52 6.68
CA ARG A 171 -6.75 -3.04 5.60
C ARG A 171 -6.52 -2.03 4.51
N TYR A 172 -7.58 -1.34 4.06
CA TYR A 172 -7.46 -0.28 3.06
C TYR A 172 -6.47 0.79 3.52
N THR A 173 -6.66 1.29 4.74
CA THR A 173 -5.82 2.36 5.28
C THR A 173 -4.37 1.90 5.46
N ILE A 174 -4.14 0.71 6.03
CA ILE A 174 -2.77 0.17 6.17
C ILE A 174 -2.13 -0.05 4.79
N ALA A 175 -2.87 -0.57 3.80
CA ALA A 175 -2.33 -0.76 2.45
C ALA A 175 -1.96 0.57 1.77
N HIS A 176 -2.74 1.64 1.99
CA HIS A 176 -2.41 2.98 1.54
C HIS A 176 -1.09 3.47 2.18
N GLU A 177 -0.97 3.36 3.50
CA GLU A 177 0.25 3.78 4.20
C GLU A 177 1.47 2.93 3.83
N ILE A 178 1.29 1.63 3.54
CA ILE A 178 2.36 0.79 2.99
C ILE A 178 2.83 1.34 1.63
N GLY A 179 1.93 1.80 0.78
CA GLY A 179 2.29 2.44 -0.49
C GLY A 179 3.26 3.61 -0.29
N HIS A 180 3.00 4.49 0.68
CA HIS A 180 3.94 5.55 1.06
C HIS A 180 5.24 4.98 1.63
N ALA A 181 5.13 4.00 2.53
CA ALA A 181 6.29 3.38 3.18
C ALA A 181 7.22 2.66 2.20
N ILE A 182 6.75 2.34 0.98
CA ILE A 182 7.56 1.74 -0.08
C ILE A 182 7.98 2.72 -1.19
N GLY A 183 7.59 3.99 -1.11
CA GLY A 183 8.05 5.04 -2.03
C GLY A 183 7.01 5.55 -3.03
N LEU A 184 5.72 5.36 -2.78
CA LEU A 184 4.64 5.96 -3.58
C LEU A 184 4.09 7.22 -2.92
N ASN A 185 3.52 8.10 -3.73
CA ASN A 185 2.83 9.31 -3.29
C ASN A 185 1.42 9.35 -3.90
N HIS A 186 0.61 10.32 -3.47
CA HIS A 186 -0.75 10.51 -3.98
C HIS A 186 -0.73 11.00 -5.43
N PRO A 187 -1.25 10.25 -6.41
CA PRO A 187 -1.36 10.72 -7.79
C PRO A 187 -2.51 11.70 -7.99
N GLY A 188 -3.53 11.64 -7.12
CA GLY A 188 -4.73 12.46 -7.20
C GLY A 188 -5.70 12.13 -6.06
N PRO A 189 -6.95 12.67 -6.11
CA PRO A 189 -7.90 12.54 -5.02
C PRO A 189 -8.50 11.13 -4.90
N SER A 190 -8.72 10.41 -5.99
CA SER A 190 -9.48 9.16 -5.99
C SER A 190 -9.12 8.28 -7.19
N GLY A 191 -9.80 7.14 -7.32
CA GLY A 191 -9.63 6.21 -8.45
C GLY A 191 -8.54 5.17 -8.25
N GLN A 192 -7.74 5.29 -7.21
CA GLN A 192 -6.63 4.40 -6.85
C GLN A 192 -6.53 4.25 -5.35
N LEU A 193 -5.91 3.17 -4.85
CA LEU A 193 -5.64 3.00 -3.43
C LEU A 193 -4.78 4.16 -2.89
N MET A 194 -3.79 4.62 -3.68
CA MET A 194 -2.95 5.76 -3.34
C MET A 194 -3.62 7.13 -3.53
N GLY A 195 -4.92 7.20 -3.88
CA GLY A 195 -5.70 8.43 -3.84
C GLY A 195 -5.83 8.96 -2.40
N PHE A 196 -5.72 10.31 -2.19
CA PHE A 196 -5.77 10.86 -0.83
C PHE A 196 -7.16 10.86 -0.19
N LYS A 197 -8.23 10.64 -0.98
CA LYS A 197 -9.60 10.47 -0.46
C LYS A 197 -9.88 9.00 -0.21
N TYR A 198 -10.29 8.66 1.00
CA TYR A 198 -10.78 7.32 1.31
C TYR A 198 -12.00 6.97 0.46
N SER A 199 -12.05 5.76 -0.06
CA SER A 199 -13.17 5.26 -0.85
C SER A 199 -13.39 3.77 -0.58
N GLU A 200 -14.65 3.37 -0.42
CA GLU A 200 -15.05 1.97 -0.31
C GLU A 200 -15.42 1.34 -1.66
N GLY A 201 -15.00 1.94 -2.77
CA GLY A 201 -15.24 1.40 -4.11
C GLY A 201 -14.35 0.19 -4.45
N PHE A 202 -13.20 0.06 -3.81
CA PHE A 202 -12.24 -1.04 -4.02
C PHE A 202 -11.35 -1.24 -2.79
N ARG A 203 -11.01 -2.49 -2.51
CA ARG A 203 -10.15 -2.91 -1.38
C ARG A 203 -8.83 -3.52 -1.87
N THR A 204 -8.51 -3.32 -3.16
CA THR A 204 -7.34 -3.85 -3.86
C THR A 204 -6.60 -2.73 -4.56
N LEU A 205 -5.37 -3.00 -4.98
CA LEU A 205 -4.59 -2.08 -5.81
C LEU A 205 -5.27 -1.88 -7.18
N GLN A 206 -5.27 -0.65 -7.65
CA GLN A 206 -5.75 -0.27 -8.97
C GLN A 206 -4.59 -0.14 -9.96
N ALA A 207 -4.86 0.03 -11.24
CA ALA A 207 -3.85 -0.01 -12.29
C ALA A 207 -2.64 0.90 -12.02
N GLY A 208 -2.86 2.13 -11.58
CA GLY A 208 -1.76 3.04 -11.30
C GLY A 208 -0.97 2.66 -10.04
N ASP A 209 -1.61 2.08 -9.01
CA ASP A 209 -0.89 1.55 -7.84
C ASP A 209 0.07 0.43 -8.28
N LEU A 210 -0.41 -0.48 -9.17
CA LEU A 210 0.39 -1.56 -9.74
C LEU A 210 1.56 -1.02 -10.55
N ASP A 211 1.32 -0.08 -11.45
CA ASP A 211 2.34 0.54 -12.31
C ASP A 211 3.40 1.27 -11.47
N GLY A 212 2.98 1.98 -10.43
CA GLY A 212 3.87 2.64 -9.48
C GLY A 212 4.77 1.66 -8.73
N ALA A 213 4.21 0.57 -8.22
CA ALA A 213 4.97 -0.47 -7.54
C ALA A 213 5.97 -1.17 -8.48
N VAL A 214 5.55 -1.47 -9.72
CA VAL A 214 6.43 -2.06 -10.76
C VAL A 214 7.53 -1.08 -11.15
N SER A 215 7.24 0.22 -11.26
CA SER A 215 8.26 1.24 -11.53
C SER A 215 9.36 1.25 -10.46
N LEU A 216 9.01 1.10 -9.18
CA LEU A 216 9.96 1.08 -8.07
C LEU A 216 10.75 -0.25 -7.99
N TYR A 217 10.07 -1.39 -8.13
CA TYR A 217 10.61 -2.70 -7.73
C TYR A 217 10.73 -3.71 -8.86
N GLY A 218 10.30 -3.36 -10.08
CA GLY A 218 10.25 -4.29 -11.20
C GLY A 218 9.06 -5.25 -11.14
N ARG A 219 8.82 -5.94 -12.23
CA ARG A 219 7.79 -6.99 -12.28
C ARG A 219 8.21 -8.16 -11.39
N ARG A 220 7.25 -8.79 -10.78
CA ARG A 220 7.47 -10.06 -10.12
C ARG A 220 7.76 -11.11 -11.19
N ASP A 221 8.92 -11.77 -11.10
CA ASP A 221 9.24 -12.89 -11.98
C ASP A 221 8.20 -13.99 -11.79
N SER A 222 7.55 -14.40 -12.86
CA SER A 222 6.60 -15.53 -12.89
C SER A 222 7.36 -16.86 -12.83
N THR A 223 8.40 -16.94 -12.01
CA THR A 223 9.22 -18.15 -11.88
C THR A 223 8.80 -18.90 -10.64
N THR A 224 7.88 -19.82 -10.80
CA THR A 224 8.02 -21.23 -10.42
C THR A 224 6.69 -21.93 -10.75
N THR A 225 6.47 -22.21 -12.02
CA THR A 225 5.72 -23.43 -12.35
C THR A 225 6.61 -24.56 -11.88
N ALA A 226 6.28 -25.19 -10.77
CA ALA A 226 6.93 -26.42 -10.35
C ALA A 226 6.85 -27.38 -11.53
N THR A 227 8.00 -27.70 -12.11
CA THR A 227 8.13 -28.78 -13.10
C THR A 227 7.66 -30.04 -12.38
N ILE A 228 6.43 -30.46 -12.69
CA ILE A 228 5.92 -31.79 -12.29
C ILE A 228 6.88 -32.78 -12.97
N PRO A 229 7.64 -33.61 -12.21
CA PRO A 229 8.47 -34.60 -12.84
C PRO A 229 7.58 -35.53 -13.65
N GLN A 230 7.77 -35.56 -14.96
CA GLN A 230 7.11 -36.53 -15.82
C GLN A 230 7.47 -37.92 -15.32
N ARG A 231 6.47 -38.64 -14.88
CA ARG A 231 6.56 -40.06 -14.50
C ARG A 231 6.97 -40.80 -15.77
N SER A 232 8.22 -41.27 -15.83
CA SER A 232 8.70 -42.18 -16.85
C SER A 232 7.83 -43.44 -16.79
N THR A 233 7.02 -43.66 -17.81
CA THR A 233 6.32 -44.91 -18.04
C THR A 233 7.34 -45.92 -18.57
N SER A 234 7.91 -46.74 -17.68
CA SER A 234 8.64 -47.93 -18.07
C SER A 234 7.64 -48.94 -18.62
N GLN A 235 7.81 -49.28 -19.90
CA GLN A 235 7.14 -50.41 -20.56
C GLN A 235 7.48 -51.72 -19.84
N PRO A 236 6.51 -52.62 -19.69
CA PRO A 236 6.81 -54.00 -19.21
C PRO A 236 7.50 -54.79 -20.31
N ALA A 237 8.61 -55.43 -19.93
CA ALA A 237 9.30 -56.39 -20.78
C ALA A 237 8.41 -57.65 -21.00
N GLU A 238 8.16 -58.01 -22.24
CA GLU A 238 7.59 -59.29 -22.61
C GLU A 238 8.55 -60.44 -22.25
N LEU A 239 8.12 -61.31 -21.37
CA LEU A 239 8.75 -62.63 -21.17
C LEU A 239 8.22 -63.59 -22.23
N GLY A 240 9.05 -63.88 -23.25
CA GLY A 240 8.81 -65.00 -24.14
C GLY A 240 9.09 -66.34 -23.47
N LEU A 241 8.06 -67.22 -23.46
CA LEU A 241 8.20 -68.64 -23.14
C LEU A 241 8.83 -69.39 -24.28
N ARG A 242 9.87 -70.14 -23.98
CA ARG A 242 10.21 -71.45 -24.60
C ARG A 242 10.58 -72.45 -23.53
#